data_279d007e6e0525ea4c4ba40b77f183a6
#
_entry.id   279d007e6e0525ea4c4ba40b77f183a6
#
_cell.length_a   1.000
_cell.length_b   1.000
_cell.length_c   1.000
_cell.angle_alpha   90.00
_cell.angle_beta   90.00
_cell.angle_gamma   90.00
#
_symmetry.space_group_name_H-M   'P 1'
#
loop_
_entity.id
_entity.type
_entity.pdbx_description
1 polymer ?
#
loop_
_entity_poly.entity_id
_entity_poly.type
_entity_poly.pdbx_seq_one_letter_code
_entity_poly.pdbx_strand_id
1 'polypeptide(L)'
;MDALPYDPHRLADAAGSLITNCRELAQRGLTPATSSNFSLRLDDRHCAITVSGRDKGRLVQDDIMVVDFDGRPVGTDKRPSAETLLHTQLYRRFPEVGCILHTHSKAQTVASRLFAAQGHITFEGYELQKAFRGNDTHEAAVRVPVLPNSQDMPALAARVEAELDRGPLWGYLIEGHGLYAWGRDMAEARRHLEAFEFLLDCELELRRLHA
;
A
#
# COMPACT_ATOMS: atom_id res chain seq x y z
N MET A 1 -14.80 32.04 -4.85
CA MET A 1 -14.30 30.66 -4.66
C MET A 1 -13.07 30.76 -3.81
N ASP A 2 -13.09 30.18 -2.64
CA ASP A 2 -11.89 30.12 -1.82
C ASP A 2 -10.81 29.33 -2.54
N ALA A 3 -9.56 29.75 -2.42
CA ALA A 3 -8.43 29.07 -3.02
C ALA A 3 -8.34 27.65 -2.46
N LEU A 4 -8.07 26.66 -3.31
CA LEU A 4 -7.85 25.29 -2.84
C LEU A 4 -6.64 25.25 -1.91
N PRO A 5 -6.68 24.48 -0.82
CA PRO A 5 -5.58 24.43 0.16
C PRO A 5 -4.37 23.61 -0.32
N TYR A 6 -4.39 23.13 -1.56
CA TYR A 6 -3.32 22.37 -2.22
C TYR A 6 -3.09 22.87 -3.65
N ASP A 7 -1.96 22.55 -4.25
CA ASP A 7 -1.63 22.91 -5.64
C ASP A 7 -2.38 22.02 -6.65
N PRO A 8 -3.26 22.59 -7.51
CA PRO A 8 -4.00 21.84 -8.53
C PRO A 8 -3.10 21.17 -9.58
N HIS A 9 -1.93 21.72 -9.88
CA HIS A 9 -0.99 21.12 -10.82
C HIS A 9 -0.39 19.84 -10.24
N ARG A 10 0.00 19.87 -8.98
CA ARG A 10 0.45 18.67 -8.26
C ARG A 10 -0.62 17.59 -8.20
N LEU A 11 -1.89 17.97 -8.01
CA LEU A 11 -3.00 17.02 -8.08
C LEU A 11 -3.14 16.40 -9.47
N ALA A 12 -3.05 17.19 -10.54
CA ALA A 12 -3.15 16.69 -11.92
C ALA A 12 -2.01 15.68 -12.23
N ASP A 13 -0.79 15.99 -11.84
CA ASP A 13 0.37 15.09 -12.01
C ASP A 13 0.20 13.80 -11.19
N ALA A 14 -0.21 13.91 -9.93
CA ALA A 14 -0.46 12.77 -9.06
C ALA A 14 -1.60 11.88 -9.60
N ALA A 15 -2.68 12.47 -10.10
CA ALA A 15 -3.79 11.75 -10.72
C ALA A 15 -3.33 10.98 -11.97
N GLY A 16 -2.56 11.61 -12.85
CA GLY A 16 -1.99 10.96 -14.05
C GLY A 16 -1.10 9.77 -13.68
N SER A 17 -0.24 9.94 -12.68
CA SER A 17 0.62 8.88 -12.16
C SER A 17 -0.20 7.73 -11.55
N LEU A 18 -1.17 8.03 -10.69
CA LEU A 18 -2.06 7.02 -10.07
C LEU A 18 -2.82 6.23 -11.14
N ILE A 19 -3.46 6.90 -12.10
CA ILE A 19 -4.25 6.26 -13.16
C ILE A 19 -3.40 5.29 -13.98
N THR A 20 -2.20 5.72 -14.38
CA THR A 20 -1.28 4.88 -15.18
C THR A 20 -0.86 3.64 -14.38
N ASN A 21 -0.40 3.81 -13.15
CA ASN A 21 0.09 2.72 -12.32
C ASN A 21 -1.05 1.78 -11.87
N CYS A 22 -2.23 2.32 -11.55
CA CYS A 22 -3.40 1.49 -11.23
C CYS A 22 -3.77 0.57 -12.39
N ARG A 23 -3.77 1.09 -13.62
CA ARG A 23 -4.06 0.29 -14.82
C ARG A 23 -3.07 -0.84 -15.04
N GLU A 24 -1.79 -0.58 -14.89
CA GLU A 24 -0.74 -1.59 -15.02
C GLU A 24 -0.85 -2.67 -13.94
N LEU A 25 -1.09 -2.28 -12.68
CA LEU A 25 -1.28 -3.23 -11.58
C LEU A 25 -2.56 -4.07 -11.73
N ALA A 26 -3.63 -3.47 -12.28
CA ALA A 26 -4.86 -4.18 -12.61
C ALA A 26 -4.64 -5.22 -13.73
N GLN A 27 -3.87 -4.89 -14.76
CA GLN A 27 -3.51 -5.84 -15.83
C GLN A 27 -2.70 -7.03 -15.30
N ARG A 28 -1.95 -6.84 -14.22
CA ARG A 28 -1.21 -7.90 -13.52
C ARG A 28 -2.06 -8.70 -12.52
N GLY A 29 -3.36 -8.37 -12.39
CA GLY A 29 -4.30 -9.06 -11.49
C GLY A 29 -4.15 -8.69 -10.01
N LEU A 30 -3.52 -7.55 -9.69
CA LEU A 30 -3.26 -7.12 -8.31
C LEU A 30 -4.42 -6.30 -7.70
N THR A 31 -5.48 -6.03 -8.46
CA THR A 31 -6.62 -5.21 -8.01
C THR A 31 -7.97 -5.83 -8.42
N PRO A 32 -8.23 -7.09 -8.05
CA PRO A 32 -9.46 -7.78 -8.48
C PRO A 32 -10.72 -7.10 -7.94
N ALA A 33 -11.82 -7.17 -8.69
CA ALA A 33 -13.17 -6.83 -8.27
C ALA A 33 -13.32 -5.43 -7.62
N THR A 34 -12.75 -4.39 -8.21
CA THR A 34 -12.79 -3.00 -7.69
C THR A 34 -12.08 -2.79 -6.32
N SER A 35 -11.35 -3.78 -5.83
CA SER A 35 -10.54 -3.69 -4.62
C SER A 35 -9.37 -2.72 -4.76
N SER A 36 -8.55 -2.61 -3.71
CA SER A 36 -7.33 -1.81 -3.70
C SER A 36 -7.56 -0.31 -3.58
N ASN A 37 -6.56 0.38 -3.07
CA ASN A 37 -6.51 1.85 -3.02
C ASN A 37 -5.05 2.32 -3.06
N PHE A 38 -4.83 3.47 -3.70
CA PHE A 38 -3.51 4.01 -3.97
C PHE A 38 -3.50 5.50 -3.68
N SER A 39 -2.40 6.00 -3.13
CA SER A 39 -2.28 7.41 -2.83
C SER A 39 -0.89 7.96 -3.13
N LEU A 40 -0.83 9.27 -3.40
CA LEU A 40 0.39 10.06 -3.54
C LEU A 40 0.29 11.30 -2.66
N ARG A 41 1.36 11.59 -1.93
CA ARG A 41 1.49 12.82 -1.14
C ARG A 41 1.50 14.04 -2.07
N LEU A 42 0.68 15.03 -1.76
CA LEU A 42 0.69 16.32 -2.45
C LEU A 42 1.57 17.36 -1.73
N ASP A 43 1.46 17.40 -0.40
CA ASP A 43 2.19 18.31 0.49
C ASP A 43 2.28 17.71 1.92
N ASP A 44 2.56 18.55 2.92
CA ASP A 44 2.69 18.14 4.34
C ASP A 44 1.36 17.84 5.02
N ARG A 45 0.22 18.05 4.37
CA ARG A 45 -1.13 17.89 4.95
C ARG A 45 -2.10 17.12 4.09
N HIS A 46 -1.81 16.95 2.78
CA HIS A 46 -2.74 16.39 1.82
C HIS A 46 -2.12 15.28 0.99
N CYS A 47 -2.96 14.32 0.59
CA CYS A 47 -2.63 13.33 -0.43
C CYS A 47 -3.77 13.18 -1.44
N ALA A 48 -3.39 12.88 -2.69
CA ALA A 48 -4.30 12.38 -3.70
C ALA A 48 -4.53 10.89 -3.45
N ILE A 49 -5.78 10.44 -3.48
CA ILE A 49 -6.15 9.03 -3.25
C ILE A 49 -7.27 8.60 -4.19
N THR A 50 -7.29 7.32 -4.54
CA THR A 50 -8.36 6.75 -5.38
C THR A 50 -9.70 6.74 -4.64
N VAL A 51 -10.77 7.13 -5.34
CA VAL A 51 -12.14 7.07 -4.83
C VAL A 51 -12.55 5.61 -4.57
N SER A 52 -13.32 5.39 -3.52
CA SER A 52 -13.81 4.06 -3.12
C SER A 52 -14.65 3.39 -4.20
N GLY A 53 -14.49 2.06 -4.36
CA GLY A 53 -15.34 1.23 -5.22
C GLY A 53 -15.13 1.39 -6.73
N ARG A 54 -14.09 2.09 -7.17
CA ARG A 54 -13.76 2.27 -8.60
C ARG A 54 -12.87 1.14 -9.12
N ASP A 55 -13.12 0.72 -10.36
CA ASP A 55 -12.27 -0.24 -11.07
C ASP A 55 -10.89 0.37 -11.36
N LYS A 56 -9.84 -0.17 -10.74
CA LYS A 56 -8.48 0.36 -10.83
C LYS A 56 -7.89 0.27 -12.25
N GLY A 57 -8.39 -0.63 -13.07
CA GLY A 57 -8.02 -0.74 -14.48
C GLY A 57 -8.63 0.33 -15.40
N ARG A 58 -9.64 1.08 -14.91
CA ARG A 58 -10.44 2.01 -15.71
C ARG A 58 -10.60 3.40 -15.09
N LEU A 59 -9.72 3.76 -14.15
CA LEU A 59 -9.78 5.06 -13.50
C LEU A 59 -9.66 6.21 -14.51
N VAL A 60 -10.41 7.26 -14.25
CA VAL A 60 -10.29 8.57 -14.87
C VAL A 60 -9.91 9.61 -13.82
N GLN A 61 -9.58 10.83 -14.24
CA GLN A 61 -9.13 11.89 -13.33
C GLN A 61 -10.14 12.17 -12.20
N ASP A 62 -11.43 12.08 -12.52
CA ASP A 62 -12.52 12.26 -11.56
C ASP A 62 -12.61 11.15 -10.49
N ASP A 63 -11.94 10.02 -10.67
CA ASP A 63 -11.82 8.95 -9.70
C ASP A 63 -10.65 9.13 -8.71
N ILE A 64 -9.96 10.27 -8.79
CA ILE A 64 -8.95 10.68 -7.83
C ILE A 64 -9.51 11.86 -7.01
N MET A 65 -9.35 11.80 -5.70
CA MET A 65 -9.77 12.85 -4.78
C MET A 65 -8.62 13.25 -3.86
N VAL A 66 -8.77 14.38 -3.19
CA VAL A 66 -7.84 14.83 -2.16
C VAL A 66 -8.44 14.58 -0.78
N VAL A 67 -7.60 14.10 0.14
CA VAL A 67 -7.91 14.02 1.55
C VAL A 67 -6.81 14.71 2.36
N ASP A 68 -7.18 15.28 3.51
CA ASP A 68 -6.20 15.68 4.52
C ASP A 68 -5.66 14.45 5.27
N PHE A 69 -4.63 14.64 6.10
CA PHE A 69 -4.07 13.52 6.86
C PHE A 69 -4.96 13.07 8.04
N ASP A 70 -6.08 13.73 8.31
CA ASP A 70 -7.15 13.22 9.18
C ASP A 70 -8.13 12.32 8.40
N GLY A 71 -7.92 12.15 7.09
CA GLY A 71 -8.75 11.33 6.21
C GLY A 71 -10.02 12.03 5.72
N ARG A 72 -10.14 13.36 5.92
CA ARG A 72 -11.30 14.14 5.49
C ARG A 72 -11.17 14.55 4.03
N PRO A 73 -12.23 14.43 3.22
CA PRO A 73 -12.26 14.94 1.86
C PRO A 73 -11.99 16.45 1.83
N VAL A 74 -11.21 16.89 0.83
CA VAL A 74 -10.86 18.31 0.63
C VAL A 74 -11.33 18.75 -0.75
N GLY A 75 -12.20 19.76 -0.80
CA GLY A 75 -12.73 20.33 -2.05
C GLY A 75 -13.65 19.40 -2.84
N THR A 76 -14.23 18.36 -2.22
CA THR A 76 -15.10 17.38 -2.86
C THR A 76 -16.04 16.71 -1.87
N ASP A 77 -17.20 16.23 -2.35
CA ASP A 77 -18.16 15.41 -1.58
C ASP A 77 -17.97 13.91 -1.83
N LYS A 78 -16.93 13.51 -2.57
CA LYS A 78 -16.63 12.10 -2.86
C LYS A 78 -16.27 11.36 -1.58
N ARG A 79 -16.60 10.08 -1.55
CA ARG A 79 -16.30 9.22 -0.40
C ARG A 79 -14.93 8.56 -0.57
N PRO A 80 -13.99 8.78 0.35
CA PRO A 80 -12.73 8.07 0.37
C PRO A 80 -12.92 6.59 0.76
N SER A 81 -11.91 5.76 0.53
CA SER A 81 -11.89 4.39 1.05
C SER A 81 -12.03 4.37 2.57
N ALA A 82 -12.68 3.36 3.13
CA ALA A 82 -12.69 3.13 4.58
C ALA A 82 -11.26 2.99 5.14
N GLU A 83 -10.33 2.53 4.32
CA GLU A 83 -8.92 2.30 4.67
C GLU A 83 -8.03 3.54 4.51
N THR A 84 -8.58 4.69 4.19
CA THR A 84 -7.83 5.96 4.05
C THR A 84 -6.99 6.27 5.30
N LEU A 85 -7.47 5.90 6.50
CA LEU A 85 -6.73 6.07 7.74
C LEU A 85 -5.38 5.35 7.72
N LEU A 86 -5.27 4.17 7.10
CA LEU A 86 -4.02 3.41 6.98
C LEU A 86 -3.00 4.10 6.07
N HIS A 87 -3.46 4.88 5.07
CA HIS A 87 -2.58 5.73 4.27
C HIS A 87 -2.14 6.97 5.04
N THR A 88 -3.10 7.69 5.61
CA THR A 88 -2.81 8.98 6.24
C THR A 88 -1.92 8.84 7.48
N GLN A 89 -2.04 7.73 8.24
CA GLN A 89 -1.14 7.47 9.36
C GLN A 89 0.32 7.29 8.91
N LEU A 90 0.57 6.59 7.79
CA LEU A 90 1.92 6.42 7.25
C LEU A 90 2.50 7.76 6.79
N TYR A 91 1.69 8.62 6.16
CA TYR A 91 2.12 9.96 5.77
C TYR A 91 2.43 10.85 6.98
N ARG A 92 1.66 10.77 8.06
CA ARG A 92 1.94 11.52 9.29
C ARG A 92 3.21 11.05 9.96
N ARG A 93 3.42 9.73 10.00
CA ARG A 93 4.57 9.13 10.68
C ARG A 93 5.87 9.33 9.91
N PHE A 94 5.83 9.22 8.58
CA PHE A 94 6.99 9.22 7.70
C PHE A 94 6.92 10.36 6.69
N PRO A 95 7.52 11.54 6.97
CA PRO A 95 7.51 12.66 6.04
C PRO A 95 8.13 12.35 4.68
N GLU A 96 9.06 11.40 4.62
CA GLU A 96 9.72 10.94 3.39
C GLU A 96 8.86 10.02 2.53
N VAL A 97 7.77 9.44 3.05
CA VAL A 97 6.87 8.60 2.26
C VAL A 97 6.03 9.48 1.35
N GLY A 98 6.17 9.26 0.04
CA GLY A 98 5.44 9.99 -1.00
C GLY A 98 4.36 9.16 -1.71
N CYS A 99 4.44 7.82 -1.64
CA CYS A 99 3.48 6.93 -2.28
C CYS A 99 3.15 5.72 -1.41
N ILE A 100 1.86 5.34 -1.39
CA ILE A 100 1.37 4.15 -0.69
C ILE A 100 0.47 3.37 -1.65
N LEU A 101 0.75 2.08 -1.80
CA LEU A 101 0.03 1.15 -2.66
C LEU A 101 -0.57 0.04 -1.80
N HIS A 102 -1.89 -0.12 -1.87
CA HIS A 102 -2.57 -1.26 -1.28
C HIS A 102 -3.18 -2.12 -2.38
N THR A 103 -2.80 -3.39 -2.42
CA THR A 103 -3.20 -4.35 -3.45
C THR A 103 -3.75 -5.63 -2.85
N HIS A 104 -4.49 -6.38 -3.69
CA HIS A 104 -5.04 -7.69 -3.37
C HIS A 104 -4.65 -8.66 -4.48
N SER A 105 -3.68 -9.51 -4.25
CA SER A 105 -3.38 -10.63 -5.14
C SER A 105 -3.72 -11.96 -4.49
N LYS A 106 -3.72 -13.02 -5.29
CA LYS A 106 -3.88 -14.37 -4.76
C LYS A 106 -2.72 -14.73 -3.81
N ALA A 107 -1.48 -14.37 -4.17
CA ALA A 107 -0.30 -14.61 -3.34
C ALA A 107 -0.41 -13.92 -1.98
N GLN A 108 -0.74 -12.63 -1.99
CA GLN A 108 -0.92 -11.82 -0.77
C GLN A 108 -2.02 -12.41 0.14
N THR A 109 -3.17 -12.75 -0.45
CA THR A 109 -4.30 -13.31 0.29
C THR A 109 -3.99 -14.66 0.90
N VAL A 110 -3.37 -15.57 0.15
CA VAL A 110 -3.05 -16.93 0.63
C VAL A 110 -1.92 -16.87 1.65
N ALA A 111 -0.84 -16.13 1.39
CA ALA A 111 0.27 -16.00 2.32
C ALA A 111 -0.17 -15.37 3.63
N SER A 112 -0.95 -14.28 3.60
CA SER A 112 -1.42 -13.64 4.83
C SER A 112 -2.27 -14.57 5.71
N ARG A 113 -3.05 -15.48 5.13
CA ARG A 113 -3.78 -16.50 5.89
C ARG A 113 -2.87 -17.61 6.41
N LEU A 114 -1.93 -18.05 5.59
CA LEU A 114 -1.01 -19.13 5.95
C LEU A 114 -0.12 -18.76 7.13
N PHE A 115 0.33 -17.50 7.18
CA PHE A 115 1.23 -17.00 8.20
C PHE A 115 0.53 -16.20 9.34
N ALA A 116 -0.81 -16.15 9.34
CA ALA A 116 -1.57 -15.38 10.33
C ALA A 116 -1.23 -15.78 11.78
N ALA A 117 -1.16 -17.08 12.08
CA ALA A 117 -0.83 -17.56 13.43
C ALA A 117 0.59 -17.18 13.87
N GLN A 118 1.52 -17.04 12.92
CA GLN A 118 2.90 -16.61 13.18
C GLN A 118 3.00 -15.08 13.34
N GLY A 119 2.04 -14.33 12.77
CA GLY A 119 1.98 -12.87 12.81
C GLY A 119 3.00 -12.16 11.91
N HIS A 120 3.79 -12.88 11.15
CA HIS A 120 4.75 -12.31 10.18
C HIS A 120 5.24 -13.36 9.19
N ILE A 121 5.85 -12.88 8.10
CA ILE A 121 6.66 -13.66 7.16
C ILE A 121 8.09 -13.11 7.25
N THR A 122 9.08 -13.97 7.15
CA THR A 122 10.49 -13.58 7.06
C THR A 122 11.05 -14.08 5.74
N PHE A 123 11.61 -13.18 4.93
CA PHE A 123 12.36 -13.52 3.73
C PHE A 123 13.86 -13.53 4.06
N GLU A 124 14.54 -14.60 3.68
CA GLU A 124 15.99 -14.79 3.87
C GLU A 124 16.57 -15.48 2.64
N GLY A 125 17.78 -15.09 2.24
CA GLY A 125 18.51 -15.76 1.15
C GLY A 125 18.06 -15.39 -0.26
N TYR A 126 17.13 -14.45 -0.43
CA TYR A 126 16.67 -14.01 -1.74
C TYR A 126 17.43 -12.78 -2.23
N GLU A 127 18.03 -12.87 -3.41
CA GLU A 127 18.70 -11.71 -4.02
C GLU A 127 17.76 -10.51 -4.22
N LEU A 128 16.46 -10.77 -4.48
CA LEU A 128 15.48 -9.72 -4.68
C LEU A 128 15.17 -8.90 -3.42
N GLN A 129 15.61 -9.33 -2.23
CA GLN A 129 15.51 -8.51 -1.00
C GLN A 129 16.23 -7.16 -1.13
N LYS A 130 17.22 -7.05 -2.01
CA LYS A 130 17.90 -5.79 -2.36
C LYS A 130 16.99 -4.76 -3.04
N ALA A 131 15.77 -5.13 -3.41
CA ALA A 131 14.77 -4.18 -3.88
C ALA A 131 14.27 -3.28 -2.74
N PHE A 132 14.32 -3.74 -1.49
CA PHE A 132 13.92 -2.95 -0.34
C PHE A 132 14.99 -1.90 0.00
N ARG A 133 14.57 -0.65 0.12
CA ARG A 133 15.47 0.46 0.37
C ARG A 133 16.31 0.24 1.65
N GLY A 134 17.63 0.36 1.50
CA GLY A 134 18.58 0.20 2.60
C GLY A 134 18.95 -1.25 2.93
N ASN A 135 18.44 -2.21 2.14
CA ASN A 135 18.89 -3.60 2.22
C ASN A 135 19.81 -3.92 1.03
N ASP A 136 21.09 -4.04 1.29
CA ASP A 136 22.13 -4.24 0.26
C ASP A 136 22.60 -5.72 0.17
N THR A 137 22.00 -6.62 0.94
CA THR A 137 22.39 -8.02 1.01
C THR A 137 21.19 -8.97 0.99
N HIS A 138 21.41 -10.17 0.44
CA HIS A 138 20.46 -11.29 0.51
C HIS A 138 20.52 -12.03 1.86
N GLU A 139 21.53 -11.77 2.69
CA GLU A 139 21.73 -12.44 3.98
C GLU A 139 20.91 -11.81 5.12
N ALA A 140 20.41 -10.59 4.94
CA ALA A 140 19.60 -9.93 5.94
C ALA A 140 18.19 -10.53 5.96
N ALA A 141 17.63 -10.71 7.14
CA ALA A 141 16.24 -11.10 7.31
C ALA A 141 15.29 -9.90 7.07
N VAL A 142 14.37 -10.02 6.13
CA VAL A 142 13.32 -9.02 5.89
C VAL A 142 12.02 -9.51 6.48
N ARG A 143 11.61 -8.90 7.58
CA ARG A 143 10.35 -9.21 8.27
C ARG A 143 9.19 -8.43 7.68
N VAL A 144 8.09 -9.13 7.38
CA VAL A 144 6.82 -8.56 6.90
C VAL A 144 5.71 -8.92 7.87
N PRO A 145 5.14 -7.98 8.63
CA PRO A 145 4.05 -8.25 9.54
C PRO A 145 2.80 -8.76 8.82
N VAL A 146 2.08 -9.69 9.48
CA VAL A 146 0.74 -10.14 9.10
C VAL A 146 -0.21 -9.76 10.21
N LEU A 147 -1.07 -8.78 9.96
CA LEU A 147 -2.00 -8.24 10.94
C LEU A 147 -3.38 -8.90 10.81
N PRO A 148 -4.06 -9.20 11.91
CA PRO A 148 -5.45 -9.65 11.86
C PRO A 148 -6.34 -8.62 11.15
N ASN A 149 -7.22 -9.10 10.26
CA ASN A 149 -8.19 -8.22 9.60
C ASN A 149 -9.19 -7.64 10.59
N SER A 150 -9.60 -6.39 10.37
CA SER A 150 -10.58 -5.70 11.19
C SER A 150 -11.37 -4.67 10.38
N GLN A 151 -12.66 -4.55 10.66
CA GLN A 151 -13.49 -3.44 10.16
C GLN A 151 -13.40 -2.20 11.07
N ASP A 152 -12.86 -2.34 12.27
CA ASP A 152 -12.51 -1.22 13.15
C ASP A 152 -11.15 -0.65 12.68
N MET A 153 -11.21 0.37 11.82
CA MET A 153 -10.03 1.01 11.24
C MET A 153 -9.13 1.69 12.29
N PRO A 154 -9.65 2.39 13.30
CA PRO A 154 -8.82 2.88 14.40
C PRO A 154 -8.05 1.77 15.14
N ALA A 155 -8.69 0.64 15.44
CA ALA A 155 -8.03 -0.48 16.09
C ALA A 155 -6.97 -1.14 15.18
N LEU A 156 -7.25 -1.25 13.88
CA LEU A 156 -6.28 -1.76 12.92
C LEU A 156 -5.08 -0.80 12.76
N ALA A 157 -5.35 0.50 12.68
CA ALA A 157 -4.31 1.52 12.61
C ALA A 157 -3.37 1.49 13.84
N ALA A 158 -3.93 1.30 15.04
CA ALA A 158 -3.13 1.16 16.25
C ALA A 158 -2.22 -0.10 16.22
N ARG A 159 -2.69 -1.20 15.62
CA ARG A 159 -1.84 -2.40 15.43
C ARG A 159 -0.73 -2.17 14.41
N VAL A 160 -1.03 -1.46 13.31
CA VAL A 160 0.00 -1.06 12.34
C VAL A 160 1.07 -0.21 13.04
N GLU A 161 0.67 0.77 13.84
CA GLU A 161 1.60 1.63 14.59
C GLU A 161 2.53 0.84 15.49
N ALA A 162 2.00 -0.15 16.21
CA ALA A 162 2.80 -1.04 17.06
C ALA A 162 3.83 -1.86 16.26
N GLU A 163 3.53 -2.26 15.03
CA GLU A 163 4.50 -2.93 14.17
C GLU A 163 5.57 -1.97 13.62
N LEU A 164 5.18 -0.73 13.28
CA LEU A 164 6.10 0.31 12.83
C LEU A 164 7.11 0.72 13.92
N ASP A 165 6.77 0.55 15.19
CA ASP A 165 7.67 0.81 16.33
C ASP A 165 8.75 -0.27 16.51
N ARG A 166 8.59 -1.45 15.91
CA ARG A 166 9.53 -2.57 16.04
C ARG A 166 10.77 -2.47 15.17
N GLY A 167 10.73 -1.64 14.14
CA GLY A 167 11.86 -1.45 13.22
C GLY A 167 11.43 -1.03 11.82
N PRO A 168 12.39 -0.92 10.90
CA PRO A 168 12.11 -0.50 9.53
C PRO A 168 11.21 -1.51 8.82
N LEU A 169 10.18 -1.01 8.14
CA LEU A 169 9.27 -1.77 7.31
C LEU A 169 9.12 -1.09 5.94
N TRP A 170 8.86 -1.90 4.92
CA TRP A 170 8.53 -1.45 3.55
C TRP A 170 7.10 -1.80 3.16
N GLY A 171 6.45 -2.60 3.99
CA GLY A 171 5.07 -3.06 3.82
C GLY A 171 4.60 -3.94 4.97
N TYR A 172 3.31 -4.25 4.97
CA TYR A 172 2.67 -5.23 5.85
C TYR A 172 1.49 -5.88 5.14
N LEU A 173 1.13 -7.07 5.58
CA LEU A 173 -0.05 -7.82 5.14
C LEU A 173 -1.19 -7.69 6.16
N ILE A 174 -2.41 -7.71 5.66
CA ILE A 174 -3.62 -7.90 6.46
C ILE A 174 -4.18 -9.28 6.12
N GLU A 175 -4.49 -10.09 7.13
CA GLU A 175 -4.94 -11.47 7.00
C GLU A 175 -6.15 -11.63 6.08
N GLY A 176 -6.03 -12.51 5.06
CA GLY A 176 -7.08 -12.77 4.11
C GLY A 176 -7.50 -11.58 3.26
N HIS A 177 -6.69 -10.52 3.23
CA HIS A 177 -7.01 -9.24 2.62
C HIS A 177 -5.98 -8.89 1.53
N GLY A 178 -4.89 -8.22 1.90
CA GLY A 178 -3.90 -7.77 0.94
C GLY A 178 -2.66 -7.17 1.58
N LEU A 179 -1.84 -6.54 0.73
CA LEU A 179 -0.56 -5.94 1.09
C LEU A 179 -0.64 -4.41 1.01
N TYR A 180 -0.05 -3.74 1.99
CA TYR A 180 0.36 -2.34 1.93
C TYR A 180 1.86 -2.27 1.66
N ALA A 181 2.27 -1.49 0.67
CA ALA A 181 3.66 -1.17 0.39
C ALA A 181 3.81 0.33 0.13
N TRP A 182 4.94 0.91 0.50
CA TRP A 182 5.17 2.34 0.34
C TRP A 182 6.60 2.65 -0.07
N GLY A 183 6.83 3.89 -0.50
CA GLY A 183 8.13 4.42 -0.88
C GLY A 183 8.11 5.95 -0.91
N ARG A 184 9.28 6.55 -1.17
CA ARG A 184 9.42 8.01 -1.31
C ARG A 184 8.68 8.56 -2.52
N ASP A 185 8.46 7.71 -3.51
CA ASP A 185 7.75 8.01 -4.74
C ASP A 185 7.06 6.76 -5.30
N MET A 186 6.35 6.91 -6.40
CA MET A 186 5.66 5.82 -7.09
C MET A 186 6.61 4.70 -7.54
N ALA A 187 7.79 5.04 -8.03
CA ALA A 187 8.74 4.06 -8.54
C ALA A 187 9.29 3.18 -7.41
N GLU A 188 9.63 3.78 -6.26
CA GLU A 188 10.10 3.04 -5.09
C GLU A 188 8.99 2.19 -4.47
N ALA A 189 7.78 2.75 -4.30
CA ALA A 189 6.63 2.00 -3.78
C ALA A 189 6.28 0.80 -4.66
N ARG A 190 6.31 0.94 -5.98
CA ARG A 190 6.13 -0.16 -6.93
C ARG A 190 7.22 -1.20 -6.83
N ARG A 191 8.48 -0.78 -6.73
CA ARG A 191 9.61 -1.70 -6.58
C ARG A 191 9.45 -2.54 -5.31
N HIS A 192 9.05 -1.95 -4.20
CA HIS A 192 8.76 -2.69 -2.97
C HIS A 192 7.57 -3.65 -3.14
N LEU A 193 6.47 -3.17 -3.74
CA LEU A 193 5.28 -4.00 -4.00
C LEU A 193 5.61 -5.21 -4.88
N GLU A 194 6.36 -5.00 -5.96
CA GLU A 194 6.74 -6.07 -6.89
C GLU A 194 7.70 -7.08 -6.25
N ALA A 195 8.60 -6.62 -5.39
CA ALA A 195 9.48 -7.50 -4.62
C ALA A 195 8.67 -8.36 -3.64
N PHE A 196 7.74 -7.77 -2.89
CA PHE A 196 6.84 -8.52 -2.01
C PHE A 196 6.04 -9.57 -2.78
N GLU A 197 5.43 -9.19 -3.89
CA GLU A 197 4.62 -10.11 -4.70
C GLU A 197 5.43 -11.33 -5.15
N PHE A 198 6.61 -11.10 -5.69
CA PHE A 198 7.50 -12.17 -6.13
C PHE A 198 7.96 -13.07 -4.96
N LEU A 199 8.37 -12.47 -3.85
CA LEU A 199 8.86 -13.22 -2.69
C LEU A 199 7.76 -14.03 -2.01
N LEU A 200 6.54 -13.50 -1.95
CA LEU A 200 5.36 -14.22 -1.44
C LEU A 200 5.04 -15.43 -2.33
N ASP A 201 5.10 -15.28 -3.66
CA ASP A 201 4.91 -16.39 -4.59
C ASP A 201 5.99 -17.47 -4.39
N CYS A 202 7.24 -17.08 -4.19
CA CYS A 202 8.32 -18.03 -3.91
C CYS A 202 8.07 -18.83 -2.62
N GLU A 203 7.71 -18.15 -1.53
CA GLU A 203 7.42 -18.81 -0.24
C GLU A 203 6.24 -19.79 -0.34
N LEU A 204 5.18 -19.41 -1.05
CA LEU A 204 4.02 -20.26 -1.27
C LEU A 204 4.37 -21.49 -2.11
N GLU A 205 5.18 -21.30 -3.16
CA GLU A 205 5.61 -22.40 -4.02
C GLU A 205 6.51 -23.39 -3.26
N LEU A 206 7.50 -22.89 -2.50
CA LEU A 206 8.36 -23.75 -1.67
C LEU A 206 7.54 -24.59 -0.67
N ARG A 207 6.55 -23.99 -0.02
CA ARG A 207 5.67 -24.74 0.90
C ARG A 207 4.83 -25.80 0.18
N ARG A 208 4.37 -25.49 -1.04
CA ARG A 208 3.62 -26.46 -1.86
C ARG A 208 4.48 -27.66 -2.26
N LEU A 209 5.78 -27.42 -2.53
CA LEU A 209 6.71 -28.48 -2.94
C LEU A 209 7.17 -29.34 -1.74
N HIS A 210 7.08 -28.83 -0.51
CA HIS A 210 7.49 -29.54 0.70
C HIS A 210 6.30 -30.11 1.51
N ALA A 211 5.06 -29.98 1.03
CA ALA A 211 3.87 -30.53 1.65
C ALA A 211 3.55 -31.91 1.11
#